data_1ddca4c9603c9b957accdf9617dfa03b
#
_entry.id   1ddca4c9603c9b957accdf9617dfa03b
#
_cell.length_a   1.000
_cell.length_b   1.000
_cell.length_c   1.000
_cell.angle_alpha   90.00
_cell.angle_beta   90.00
_cell.angle_gamma   90.00
#
_symmetry.space_group_name_H-M   'P 1'
#
loop_
_entity.id
_entity.type
_entity.pdbx_description
1 polymer ?
#
loop_
_entity_poly.entity_id
_entity_poly.type
_entity_poly.pdbx_seq_one_letter_code
_entity_poly.pdbx_strand_id
1 'polypeptide(L)'
;MKTVRVLAASLAVSALVLAASANAQVVNLSKMTCKEFLSTGKDGITFIWAWLYGYYADQDADPVIDFGKLTAKGQALAEACQKSPDKDVISVAEDIYEK
;
A
#
# COMPACT_ATOMS: atom_id res chain seq x y z
N MET A 1 37.49 -26.16 4.31
CA MET A 1 36.27 -26.88 3.96
C MET A 1 35.08 -26.44 4.78
N LYS A 2 35.20 -26.35 6.10
CA LYS A 2 34.10 -25.88 6.95
C LYS A 2 33.66 -24.45 6.61
N THR A 3 34.60 -23.57 6.29
CA THR A 3 34.34 -22.19 5.90
C THR A 3 33.53 -22.07 4.63
N VAL A 4 33.79 -22.92 3.64
CA VAL A 4 33.08 -22.94 2.39
C VAL A 4 31.61 -23.36 2.59
N ARG A 5 31.36 -24.31 3.48
CA ARG A 5 29.99 -24.76 3.77
C ARG A 5 29.16 -23.65 4.42
N VAL A 6 29.75 -22.87 5.32
CA VAL A 6 29.11 -21.76 5.99
C VAL A 6 28.75 -20.66 4.98
N LEU A 7 29.66 -20.35 4.06
CA LEU A 7 29.42 -19.36 3.02
C LEU A 7 28.28 -19.79 2.07
N ALA A 8 28.24 -21.07 1.70
CA ALA A 8 27.18 -21.59 0.85
C ALA A 8 25.80 -21.47 1.52
N ALA A 9 25.73 -21.77 2.82
CA ALA A 9 24.48 -21.62 3.58
C ALA A 9 23.99 -20.16 3.63
N SER A 10 24.91 -19.23 3.83
CA SER A 10 24.60 -17.79 3.85
C SER A 10 24.05 -17.31 2.51
N LEU A 11 24.64 -17.75 1.41
CA LEU A 11 24.19 -17.40 0.07
C LEU A 11 22.78 -17.95 -0.22
N ALA A 12 22.49 -19.18 0.24
CA ALA A 12 21.17 -19.77 0.07
C ALA A 12 20.08 -18.99 0.80
N VAL A 13 20.35 -18.54 2.02
CA VAL A 13 19.43 -17.72 2.80
C VAL A 13 19.16 -16.38 2.11
N SER A 14 20.21 -15.74 1.60
CA SER A 14 20.06 -14.47 0.87
C SER A 14 19.22 -14.64 -0.39
N ALA A 15 19.42 -15.71 -1.14
CA ALA A 15 18.63 -15.98 -2.34
C ALA A 15 17.15 -16.18 -2.03
N LEU A 16 16.80 -16.87 -0.93
CA LEU A 16 15.43 -17.08 -0.52
C LEU A 16 14.74 -15.77 -0.14
N VAL A 17 15.44 -14.88 0.56
CA VAL A 17 14.90 -13.57 0.94
C VAL A 17 14.61 -12.74 -0.32
N LEU A 18 15.52 -12.71 -1.28
CA LEU A 18 15.33 -11.98 -2.53
C LEU A 18 14.16 -12.55 -3.34
N ALA A 19 14.03 -13.86 -3.43
CA ALA A 19 12.92 -14.51 -4.12
C ALA A 19 11.57 -14.17 -3.49
N ALA A 20 11.48 -14.18 -2.15
CA ALA A 20 10.27 -13.80 -1.43
C ALA A 20 9.90 -12.33 -1.70
N SER A 21 10.90 -11.42 -1.69
CA SER A 21 10.66 -10.01 -2.00
C SER A 21 10.20 -9.78 -3.42
N ALA A 22 10.73 -10.56 -4.38
CA ALA A 22 10.37 -10.44 -5.79
C ALA A 22 8.94 -10.93 -6.08
N ASN A 23 8.37 -11.78 -5.22
CA ASN A 23 7.06 -12.38 -5.45
C ASN A 23 5.92 -11.64 -4.76
N ALA A 24 6.20 -10.65 -3.95
CA ALA A 24 5.20 -10.05 -3.08
C ALA A 24 4.53 -8.83 -3.72
N GLN A 25 3.95 -8.97 -4.95
CA GLN A 25 3.94 -7.76 -5.57
C GLN A 25 2.77 -7.20 -6.23
N VAL A 26 1.72 -7.88 -6.41
CA VAL A 26 0.49 -7.33 -7.00
C VAL A 26 -0.53 -7.16 -5.87
N VAL A 27 -0.92 -5.93 -5.66
CA VAL A 27 -1.97 -5.61 -4.69
C VAL A 27 -3.18 -5.10 -5.47
N ASN A 28 -4.31 -5.76 -5.31
CA ASN A 28 -5.56 -5.34 -5.92
C ASN A 28 -6.41 -4.65 -4.86
N LEU A 29 -6.49 -3.33 -4.94
CA LEU A 29 -7.20 -2.53 -3.94
C LEU A 29 -8.71 -2.78 -3.95
N SER A 30 -9.27 -3.23 -5.06
CA SER A 30 -10.70 -3.54 -5.11
C SER A 30 -11.06 -4.79 -4.30
N LYS A 31 -10.06 -5.59 -3.94
CA LYS A 31 -10.24 -6.79 -3.11
C LYS A 31 -9.66 -6.62 -1.70
N MET A 32 -9.07 -5.48 -1.42
CA MET A 32 -8.47 -5.21 -0.12
C MET A 32 -9.54 -4.66 0.83
N THR A 33 -9.64 -5.27 2.02
CA THR A 33 -10.52 -4.74 3.06
C THR A 33 -9.87 -3.55 3.75
N CYS A 34 -10.68 -2.73 4.41
CA CYS A 34 -10.20 -1.65 5.26
C CYS A 34 -9.22 -2.16 6.33
N LYS A 35 -9.53 -3.31 6.92
CA LYS A 35 -8.66 -3.94 7.92
C LYS A 35 -7.29 -4.28 7.33
N GLU A 36 -7.26 -4.86 6.15
CA GLU A 36 -6.01 -5.18 5.46
C GLU A 36 -5.21 -3.92 5.12
N PHE A 37 -5.91 -2.89 4.63
CA PHE A 37 -5.29 -1.59 4.35
C PHE A 37 -4.61 -1.02 5.59
N LEU A 38 -5.31 -0.97 6.73
CA LEU A 38 -4.75 -0.47 7.97
C LEU A 38 -3.58 -1.30 8.48
N SER A 39 -3.52 -2.57 8.08
CA SER A 39 -2.46 -3.50 8.50
C SER A 39 -1.20 -3.42 7.65
N THR A 40 -1.19 -2.65 6.57
CA THR A 40 -0.03 -2.56 5.68
C THR A 40 1.15 -1.80 6.29
N GLY A 41 0.94 -1.13 7.41
CA GLY A 41 1.97 -0.34 8.06
C GLY A 41 2.05 1.08 7.52
N LYS A 42 2.83 1.91 8.17
CA LYS A 42 2.91 3.34 7.85
C LYS A 42 3.29 3.61 6.40
N ASP A 43 4.30 2.93 5.91
CA ASP A 43 4.77 3.15 4.54
C ASP A 43 3.75 2.64 3.51
N GLY A 44 3.13 1.50 3.77
CA GLY A 44 2.10 0.95 2.90
C GLY A 44 0.88 1.86 2.83
N ILE A 45 0.43 2.36 3.97
CA ILE A 45 -0.70 3.28 4.05
C ILE A 45 -0.41 4.55 3.24
N THR A 46 0.76 5.15 3.45
CA THR A 46 1.16 6.37 2.73
C THR A 46 1.24 6.13 1.23
N PHE A 47 1.77 4.99 0.83
CA PHE A 47 1.87 4.63 -0.58
C PHE A 47 0.49 4.50 -1.23
N ILE A 48 -0.44 3.85 -0.54
CA ILE A 48 -1.81 3.68 -1.03
C ILE A 48 -2.52 5.04 -1.09
N TRP A 49 -2.31 5.91 -0.11
CA TRP A 49 -2.84 7.29 -0.17
C TRP A 49 -2.39 8.01 -1.44
N ALA A 50 -1.10 7.94 -1.74
CA ALA A 50 -0.55 8.60 -2.93
C ALA A 50 -1.15 8.01 -4.20
N TRP A 51 -1.27 6.69 -4.26
CA TRP A 51 -1.87 6.01 -5.41
C TRP A 51 -3.32 6.44 -5.62
N LEU A 52 -4.11 6.45 -4.55
CA LEU A 52 -5.53 6.85 -4.61
C LEU A 52 -5.68 8.32 -5.02
N TYR A 53 -4.81 9.18 -4.52
CA TYR A 53 -4.82 10.58 -4.89
C TYR A 53 -4.68 10.76 -6.41
N GLY A 54 -3.76 10.03 -7.03
CA GLY A 54 -3.59 10.06 -8.47
C GLY A 54 -4.70 9.33 -9.22
N TYR A 55 -5.17 8.21 -8.69
CA TYR A 55 -6.21 7.42 -9.32
C TYR A 55 -7.53 8.18 -9.47
N TYR A 56 -7.89 8.97 -8.46
CA TYR A 56 -9.14 9.75 -8.47
C TYR A 56 -8.95 11.17 -9.03
N ALA A 57 -7.74 11.54 -9.44
CA ALA A 57 -7.52 12.82 -10.10
C ALA A 57 -8.13 12.81 -11.50
N ASP A 58 -8.60 13.99 -11.95
CA ASP A 58 -9.11 14.12 -13.31
C ASP A 58 -8.01 13.89 -14.33
N GLN A 59 -8.36 13.33 -15.48
CA GLN A 59 -7.39 13.08 -16.55
C GLN A 59 -6.70 14.36 -17.02
N ASP A 60 -7.41 15.47 -16.94
CA ASP A 60 -6.91 16.78 -17.39
C ASP A 60 -6.32 17.60 -16.24
N ALA A 61 -6.17 17.01 -15.07
CA ALA A 61 -5.61 17.71 -13.92
C ALA A 61 -4.14 18.05 -14.18
N ASP A 62 -3.73 19.22 -13.69
CA ASP A 62 -2.32 19.59 -13.73
C ASP A 62 -1.48 18.60 -12.92
N PRO A 63 -0.23 18.35 -13.33
CA PRO A 63 0.64 17.41 -12.60
C PRO A 63 1.19 18.05 -11.33
N VAL A 64 0.30 18.35 -10.40
CA VAL A 64 0.60 19.01 -9.13
C VAL A 64 0.16 18.10 -7.99
N ILE A 65 1.01 17.94 -6.99
CA ILE A 65 0.67 17.22 -5.77
C ILE A 65 0.45 18.24 -4.67
N ASP A 66 -0.78 18.27 -4.16
CA ASP A 66 -1.11 19.04 -2.96
C ASP A 66 -1.00 18.08 -1.77
N PHE A 67 0.11 18.15 -1.05
CA PHE A 67 0.36 17.25 0.07
C PHE A 67 -0.65 17.44 1.20
N GLY A 68 -1.15 18.66 1.39
CA GLY A 68 -2.21 18.91 2.37
C GLY A 68 -3.48 18.16 2.05
N LYS A 69 -3.92 18.21 0.80
CA LYS A 69 -5.10 17.49 0.36
C LYS A 69 -4.89 15.97 0.39
N LEU A 70 -3.73 15.52 -0.05
CA LEU A 70 -3.39 14.10 -0.03
C LEU A 70 -3.49 13.55 1.40
N THR A 71 -2.89 14.24 2.35
CA THR A 71 -2.89 13.83 3.75
C THR A 71 -4.29 13.90 4.36
N ALA A 72 -5.03 14.96 4.10
CA ALA A 72 -6.38 15.13 4.64
C ALA A 72 -7.32 14.03 4.17
N LYS A 73 -7.29 13.72 2.87
CA LYS A 73 -8.11 12.64 2.31
C LYS A 73 -7.66 11.27 2.81
N GLY A 74 -6.36 11.07 2.93
CA GLY A 74 -5.81 9.83 3.47
C GLY A 74 -6.22 9.60 4.91
N GLN A 75 -6.16 10.62 5.75
CA GLN A 75 -6.60 10.54 7.15
C GLN A 75 -8.10 10.24 7.22
N ALA A 76 -8.92 10.88 6.40
CA ALA A 76 -10.35 10.61 6.35
C ALA A 76 -10.61 9.14 5.96
N LEU A 77 -9.86 8.62 5.01
CA LEU A 77 -9.96 7.22 4.62
C LEU A 77 -9.59 6.29 5.78
N ALA A 78 -8.50 6.56 6.47
CA ALA A 78 -8.06 5.74 7.60
C ALA A 78 -9.11 5.75 8.72
N GLU A 79 -9.67 6.90 9.04
CA GLU A 79 -10.73 7.01 10.06
C GLU A 79 -11.99 6.24 9.65
N ALA A 80 -12.42 6.38 8.41
CA ALA A 80 -13.58 5.65 7.90
C ALA A 80 -13.33 4.14 7.91
N CYS A 81 -12.13 3.72 7.56
CA CYS A 81 -11.75 2.30 7.59
C CYS A 81 -11.71 1.74 9.00
N GLN A 82 -11.32 2.53 10.00
CA GLN A 82 -11.37 2.09 11.41
C GLN A 82 -12.80 1.80 11.87
N LYS A 83 -13.75 2.56 11.35
CA LYS A 83 -15.17 2.38 11.70
C LYS A 83 -15.82 1.23 10.93
N SER A 84 -15.27 0.86 9.78
CA SER A 84 -15.86 -0.16 8.90
C SER A 84 -14.77 -1.09 8.38
N PRO A 85 -14.13 -1.88 9.26
CA PRO A 85 -12.96 -2.68 8.87
C PRO A 85 -13.25 -3.77 7.84
N ASP A 86 -14.49 -4.21 7.73
CA ASP A 86 -14.89 -5.27 6.81
C ASP A 86 -15.26 -4.77 5.40
N LYS A 87 -15.40 -3.47 5.22
CA LYS A 87 -15.67 -2.91 3.90
C LYS A 87 -14.41 -2.94 3.05
N ASP A 88 -14.58 -3.03 1.73
CA ASP A 88 -13.42 -2.89 0.86
C ASP A 88 -12.96 -1.43 0.79
N VAL A 89 -11.66 -1.26 0.68
CA VAL A 89 -11.05 0.08 0.77
C VAL A 89 -11.49 0.99 -0.38
N ILE A 90 -11.75 0.43 -1.55
CA ILE A 90 -12.16 1.23 -2.71
C ILE A 90 -13.56 1.81 -2.51
N SER A 91 -14.50 1.02 -1.97
CA SER A 91 -15.84 1.54 -1.70
C SER A 91 -15.81 2.73 -0.74
N VAL A 92 -14.98 2.66 0.29
CA VAL A 92 -14.82 3.75 1.24
C VAL A 92 -14.11 4.95 0.58
N ALA A 93 -13.09 4.67 -0.23
CA ALA A 93 -12.35 5.71 -0.94
C ALA A 93 -13.23 6.49 -1.91
N GLU A 94 -14.13 5.83 -2.61
CA GLU A 94 -15.06 6.50 -3.53
C GLU A 94 -15.85 7.61 -2.84
N ASP A 95 -16.34 7.36 -1.64
CA ASP A 95 -17.09 8.35 -0.88
C ASP A 95 -16.24 9.57 -0.49
N ILE A 96 -14.95 9.38 -0.34
CA ILE A 96 -14.03 10.42 0.11
C ILE A 96 -13.43 11.19 -1.06
N TYR A 97 -12.99 10.49 -2.10
CA TYR A 97 -12.21 11.07 -3.18
C TYR A 97 -13.06 11.61 -4.34
N GLU A 98 -14.25 11.06 -4.55
CA GLU A 98 -15.13 11.53 -5.63
C GLU A 98 -16.01 12.71 -5.24
N LYS A 99 -15.99 13.10 -3.99
CA LYS A 99 -16.62 14.31 -3.51
C LYS A 99 -15.64 15.46 -3.59
#